data_f2069f8239fb9b4abd58a758c5fa92e2
#
_entry.id   f2069f8239fb9b4abd58a758c5fa92e2
#
_cell.length_a   1.000
_cell.length_b   1.000
_cell.length_c   1.000
_cell.angle_alpha   90.00
_cell.angle_beta   90.00
_cell.angle_gamma   90.00
#
_symmetry.space_group_name_H-M   'P 1'
#
loop_
_entity.id
_entity.type
_entity.pdbx_description
1 polymer ?
#
loop_
_entity_poly.entity_id
_entity_poly.type
_entity_poly.pdbx_seq_one_letter_code
_entity_poly.pdbx_strand_id
1 'polypeptide(L)'
;MNPKTSFTESLKQAINSEVLKKLILSRFIGEDKTIKKLSVRPVLLKSGPKLSFVWHHKTNDITKNFSSDEGLEIITRLIGTDFLDAHLFSASETLQLECKQEGTSRLTRTKVAFEKPTLSGNDREKNRVINPQTRWLEALGITNSSGFPKEGMASKFKQIQKFSELLTSLIEEAHLTNPTKPLTVVDMGSGKGYLTFAVSELLKSKAQVTGVELRPELVSLCNALASKSGMSDFLNFKAGTIASTPLQSVDVLIALHACDTATDDALAQA
;
A
#
# COMPACT_ATOMS: atom_id res chain seq x y z
N MET A 1 40.65 -7.31 -8.23
CA MET A 1 39.95 -7.10 -6.97
C MET A 1 38.83 -8.11 -6.84
N ASN A 2 38.64 -8.72 -5.69
CA ASN A 2 37.55 -9.70 -5.50
C ASN A 2 36.19 -9.01 -5.69
N PRO A 3 35.26 -9.57 -6.51
CA PRO A 3 33.93 -8.98 -6.73
C PRO A 3 33.15 -8.62 -5.45
N LYS A 4 33.23 -9.47 -4.43
CA LYS A 4 32.59 -9.21 -3.12
C LYS A 4 33.21 -7.99 -2.42
N THR A 5 34.55 -7.87 -2.40
CA THR A 5 35.25 -6.71 -1.82
C THR A 5 34.89 -5.43 -2.56
N SER A 6 34.90 -5.45 -3.91
CA SER A 6 34.53 -4.27 -4.72
C SER A 6 33.08 -3.85 -4.49
N PHE A 7 32.16 -4.80 -4.34
CA PHE A 7 30.76 -4.50 -4.00
C PHE A 7 30.62 -3.85 -2.63
N THR A 8 31.30 -4.40 -1.61
CA THR A 8 31.25 -3.88 -0.23
C THR A 8 31.84 -2.48 -0.13
N GLU A 9 32.93 -2.19 -0.86
CA GLU A 9 33.50 -0.85 -0.93
C GLU A 9 32.56 0.15 -1.59
N SER A 10 31.93 -0.22 -2.72
CA SER A 10 30.92 0.62 -3.37
C SER A 10 29.71 0.87 -2.45
N LEU A 11 29.26 -0.13 -1.69
CA LEU A 11 28.19 0.02 -0.69
C LEU A 11 28.60 0.99 0.41
N LYS A 12 29.80 0.83 0.99
CA LYS A 12 30.35 1.73 2.00
C LYS A 12 30.42 3.17 1.50
N GLN A 13 30.90 3.36 0.28
CA GLN A 13 30.95 4.68 -0.35
C GLN A 13 29.56 5.26 -0.55
N ALA A 14 28.59 4.46 -1.02
CA ALA A 14 27.21 4.91 -1.24
C ALA A 14 26.51 5.30 0.07
N ILE A 15 26.80 4.62 1.18
CA ILE A 15 26.29 4.96 2.52
C ILE A 15 26.92 6.28 2.99
N ASN A 16 28.26 6.39 2.97
CA ASN A 16 28.99 7.54 3.50
C ASN A 16 28.73 8.83 2.71
N SER A 17 28.50 8.71 1.39
CA SER A 17 28.16 9.84 0.53
C SER A 17 26.66 10.15 0.46
N GLU A 18 25.84 9.45 1.24
CA GLU A 18 24.38 9.59 1.29
C GLU A 18 23.69 9.41 -0.08
N VAL A 19 24.28 8.60 -0.96
CA VAL A 19 23.76 8.32 -2.31
C VAL A 19 23.10 6.95 -2.43
N LEU A 20 23.07 6.18 -1.35
CA LEU A 20 22.36 4.91 -1.30
C LEU A 20 20.84 5.13 -1.44
N LYS A 21 20.22 4.52 -2.45
CA LYS A 21 18.76 4.48 -2.60
C LYS A 21 18.18 3.24 -1.91
N LYS A 22 18.74 2.07 -2.20
CA LYS A 22 18.26 0.78 -1.69
C LYS A 22 19.31 -0.31 -1.90
N LEU A 23 19.31 -1.29 -1.00
CA LEU A 23 19.99 -2.58 -1.18
C LEU A 23 18.96 -3.71 -1.03
N ILE A 24 19.07 -4.73 -1.85
CA ILE A 24 18.27 -5.96 -1.77
C ILE A 24 19.22 -7.14 -1.70
N LEU A 25 19.08 -7.98 -0.68
CA LEU A 25 19.71 -9.29 -0.61
C LEU A 25 18.65 -10.35 -0.89
N SER A 26 18.98 -11.31 -1.77
CA SER A 26 18.06 -12.35 -2.24
C SER A 26 18.79 -13.69 -2.41
N ARG A 27 18.08 -14.74 -2.84
CA ARG A 27 18.56 -16.13 -2.82
C ARG A 27 19.07 -16.52 -1.44
N PHE A 28 18.18 -16.49 -0.45
CA PHE A 28 18.48 -16.86 0.93
C PHE A 28 18.75 -18.37 1.05
N ILE A 29 19.88 -18.73 1.66
CA ILE A 29 20.31 -20.12 1.90
C ILE A 29 20.54 -20.43 3.38
N GLY A 30 20.35 -19.44 4.27
CA GLY A 30 20.51 -19.59 5.71
C GLY A 30 19.51 -20.56 6.36
N GLU A 31 19.54 -20.65 7.67
CA GLU A 31 18.74 -21.64 8.44
C GLU A 31 17.25 -21.36 8.42
N ASP A 32 16.82 -20.08 8.57
CA ASP A 32 15.40 -19.70 8.62
C ASP A 32 14.75 -19.72 7.24
N LYS A 33 14.18 -20.86 6.86
CA LYS A 33 13.52 -21.09 5.55
C LYS A 33 12.26 -20.24 5.32
N THR A 34 11.84 -19.40 6.27
CA THR A 34 10.74 -18.46 6.08
C THR A 34 11.21 -17.16 5.40
N ILE A 35 12.49 -16.80 5.48
CA ILE A 35 13.06 -15.60 4.88
C ILE A 35 13.11 -15.74 3.36
N LYS A 36 12.60 -14.74 2.65
CA LYS A 36 12.62 -14.64 1.18
C LYS A 36 13.74 -13.70 0.69
N LYS A 37 13.84 -12.55 1.33
CA LYS A 37 14.80 -11.49 0.99
C LYS A 37 14.97 -10.53 2.14
N LEU A 38 16.05 -9.74 2.10
CA LEU A 38 16.28 -8.58 2.96
C LEU A 38 16.32 -7.32 2.10
N SER A 39 15.55 -6.31 2.48
CA SER A 39 15.63 -4.97 1.88
C SER A 39 16.23 -4.00 2.88
N VAL A 40 17.20 -3.21 2.45
CA VAL A 40 17.84 -2.16 3.28
C VAL A 40 17.70 -0.83 2.57
N ARG A 41 17.35 0.22 3.32
CA ARG A 41 17.27 1.60 2.82
C ARG A 41 17.70 2.60 3.89
N PRO A 42 18.27 3.74 3.53
CA PRO A 42 18.49 4.82 4.48
C PRO A 42 17.15 5.44 4.90
N VAL A 43 17.05 5.80 6.19
CA VAL A 43 15.90 6.47 6.78
C VAL A 43 16.37 7.53 7.76
N LEU A 44 15.62 8.63 7.85
CA LEU A 44 15.82 9.64 8.88
C LEU A 44 14.83 9.40 10.02
N LEU A 45 15.33 9.05 11.21
CA LEU A 45 14.56 8.87 12.43
C LEU A 45 14.79 10.07 13.37
N LYS A 46 13.98 10.19 14.44
CA LYS A 46 14.19 11.20 15.48
C LYS A 46 15.59 11.08 16.13
N SER A 47 16.16 9.88 16.14
CA SER A 47 17.52 9.60 16.64
C SER A 47 18.63 9.82 15.59
N GLY A 48 18.31 10.43 14.45
CA GLY A 48 19.25 10.66 13.35
C GLY A 48 19.14 9.63 12.21
N PRO A 49 20.05 9.73 11.21
CA PRO A 49 20.08 8.83 10.07
C PRO A 49 20.38 7.39 10.50
N LYS A 50 19.65 6.43 9.94
CA LYS A 50 19.76 4.99 10.19
C LYS A 50 19.60 4.22 8.89
N LEU A 51 20.00 2.95 8.88
CA LEU A 51 19.66 1.98 7.83
C LEU A 51 18.49 1.13 8.33
N SER A 52 17.38 1.17 7.61
CA SER A 52 16.20 0.35 7.89
C SER A 52 16.29 -0.96 7.14
N PHE A 53 16.32 -2.05 7.87
CA PHE A 53 16.38 -3.43 7.41
C PHE A 53 14.99 -4.03 7.50
N VAL A 54 14.46 -4.55 6.40
CA VAL A 54 13.19 -5.27 6.35
C VAL A 54 13.46 -6.69 5.88
N TRP A 55 13.39 -7.64 6.82
CA TRP A 55 13.40 -9.07 6.51
C TRP A 55 12.00 -9.48 6.06
N HIS A 56 11.89 -9.87 4.80
CA HIS A 56 10.64 -10.33 4.22
C HIS A 56 10.53 -11.85 4.44
N HIS A 57 9.66 -12.25 5.34
CA HIS A 57 9.29 -13.64 5.56
C HIS A 57 8.11 -14.05 4.66
N LYS A 58 7.71 -15.32 4.71
CA LYS A 58 6.58 -15.85 3.91
C LYS A 58 5.26 -15.19 4.28
N THR A 59 5.05 -14.87 5.56
CA THR A 59 3.77 -14.42 6.12
C THR A 59 3.81 -13.01 6.72
N ASN A 60 4.99 -12.49 7.07
CA ASN A 60 5.15 -11.20 7.72
C ASN A 60 6.50 -10.56 7.37
N ASP A 61 6.63 -9.27 7.67
CA ASP A 61 7.87 -8.53 7.56
C ASP A 61 8.37 -8.12 8.94
N ILE A 62 9.67 -8.30 9.20
CA ILE A 62 10.34 -7.85 10.42
C ILE A 62 11.25 -6.68 10.09
N THR A 63 11.04 -5.53 10.73
CA THR A 63 11.84 -4.33 10.51
C THR A 63 12.73 -4.04 11.73
N LYS A 64 14.03 -3.80 11.48
CA LYS A 64 14.99 -3.29 12.47
C LYS A 64 15.78 -2.13 11.88
N ASN A 65 16.20 -1.18 12.71
CA ASN A 65 16.98 -0.02 12.28
C ASN A 65 18.35 -0.05 12.97
N PHE A 66 19.41 0.13 12.19
CA PHE A 66 20.79 0.10 12.64
C PHE A 66 21.52 1.40 12.29
N SER A 67 22.62 1.70 12.97
CA SER A 67 23.55 2.72 12.50
C SER A 67 24.17 2.33 11.15
N SER A 68 24.79 3.28 10.47
CA SER A 68 25.46 3.00 9.19
C SER A 68 26.56 1.95 9.33
N ASP A 69 27.35 2.02 10.40
CA ASP A 69 28.47 1.11 10.63
C ASP A 69 27.98 -0.31 10.99
N GLU A 70 27.07 -0.43 11.96
CA GLU A 70 26.43 -1.71 12.31
C GLU A 70 25.74 -2.36 11.11
N GLY A 71 24.99 -1.54 10.33
CA GLY A 71 24.30 -2.04 9.15
C GLY A 71 25.26 -2.52 8.08
N LEU A 72 26.36 -1.82 7.83
CA LEU A 72 27.39 -2.24 6.88
C LEU A 72 28.06 -3.56 7.30
N GLU A 73 28.36 -3.72 8.60
CA GLU A 73 28.92 -4.95 9.15
C GLU A 73 27.97 -6.14 8.95
N ILE A 74 26.69 -5.96 9.33
CA ILE A 74 25.65 -6.98 9.14
C ILE A 74 25.56 -7.39 7.67
N ILE A 75 25.44 -6.42 6.74
CA ILE A 75 25.32 -6.69 5.31
C ILE A 75 26.55 -7.46 4.81
N THR A 76 27.75 -7.03 5.17
CA THR A 76 29.01 -7.65 4.73
C THR A 76 29.10 -9.10 5.18
N ARG A 77 28.62 -9.42 6.38
CA ARG A 77 28.55 -10.78 6.90
C ARG A 77 27.54 -11.64 6.13
N LEU A 78 26.35 -11.09 5.85
CA LEU A 78 25.26 -11.82 5.21
C LEU A 78 25.49 -12.15 3.74
N ILE A 79 26.28 -11.32 3.01
CA ILE A 79 26.55 -11.53 1.58
C ILE A 79 27.50 -12.71 1.38
N GLY A 80 27.07 -13.69 0.58
CA GLY A 80 27.82 -14.90 0.27
C GLY A 80 27.82 -15.96 1.36
N THR A 81 27.14 -15.72 2.49
CA THR A 81 26.86 -16.70 3.58
C THR A 81 25.38 -17.05 3.58
N ASP A 82 24.53 -16.11 3.96
CA ASP A 82 23.09 -16.33 4.04
C ASP A 82 22.34 -15.91 2.78
N PHE A 83 22.88 -14.94 2.04
CA PHE A 83 22.33 -14.46 0.76
C PHE A 83 23.35 -14.54 -0.34
N LEU A 84 22.97 -15.18 -1.44
CA LEU A 84 23.85 -15.36 -2.60
C LEU A 84 23.80 -14.19 -3.59
N ASP A 85 22.71 -13.41 -3.61
CA ASP A 85 22.58 -12.25 -4.49
C ASP A 85 22.46 -10.96 -3.69
N ALA A 86 23.13 -9.92 -4.18
CA ALA A 86 23.03 -8.57 -3.64
C ALA A 86 22.85 -7.55 -4.79
N HIS A 87 21.83 -6.70 -4.69
CA HIS A 87 21.55 -5.62 -5.63
C HIS A 87 21.63 -4.28 -4.90
N LEU A 88 22.61 -3.47 -5.26
CA LEU A 88 22.81 -2.12 -4.76
C LEU A 88 22.27 -1.11 -5.79
N PHE A 89 21.40 -0.24 -5.33
CA PHE A 89 20.87 0.90 -6.10
C PHE A 89 21.37 2.18 -5.45
N SER A 90 22.19 2.94 -6.16
CA SER A 90 22.68 4.25 -5.74
C SER A 90 22.16 5.36 -6.66
N ALA A 91 22.55 6.61 -6.38
CA ALA A 91 22.19 7.76 -7.20
C ALA A 91 22.78 7.72 -8.62
N SER A 92 23.92 7.03 -8.83
CA SER A 92 24.70 7.08 -10.07
C SER A 92 24.89 5.71 -10.72
N GLU A 93 24.68 4.62 -9.99
CA GLU A 93 24.92 3.28 -10.48
C GLU A 93 24.06 2.22 -9.80
N THR A 94 23.89 1.10 -10.50
CA THR A 94 23.32 -0.13 -9.96
C THR A 94 24.39 -1.22 -10.04
N LEU A 95 24.62 -1.93 -8.93
CA LEU A 95 25.52 -3.08 -8.85
C LEU A 95 24.72 -4.34 -8.56
N GLN A 96 25.04 -5.40 -9.25
CA GLN A 96 24.52 -6.74 -9.01
C GLN A 96 25.70 -7.68 -8.72
N LEU A 97 25.72 -8.22 -7.51
CA LEU A 97 26.67 -9.24 -7.09
C LEU A 97 25.94 -10.58 -7.02
N GLU A 98 26.50 -11.57 -7.68
CA GLU A 98 26.05 -12.96 -7.64
C GLU A 98 27.17 -13.81 -7.03
N CYS A 99 26.88 -14.49 -5.92
CA CYS A 99 27.78 -15.43 -5.28
C CYS A 99 27.31 -16.87 -5.57
N LYS A 100 28.26 -17.78 -5.79
CA LYS A 100 28.01 -19.21 -5.83
C LYS A 100 28.39 -19.84 -4.50
N GLN A 101 27.78 -20.96 -4.16
CA GLN A 101 28.13 -21.72 -2.94
C GLN A 101 29.59 -22.21 -2.94
N GLU A 102 30.17 -22.38 -4.12
CA GLU A 102 31.57 -22.77 -4.32
C GLU A 102 32.57 -21.63 -4.07
N GLY A 103 32.10 -20.45 -3.61
CA GLY A 103 32.95 -19.30 -3.26
C GLY A 103 33.30 -18.38 -4.44
N THR A 104 32.90 -18.68 -5.67
CA THR A 104 33.08 -17.79 -6.81
C THR A 104 32.03 -16.70 -6.81
N SER A 105 32.36 -15.51 -7.30
CA SER A 105 31.41 -14.39 -7.38
C SER A 105 31.59 -13.58 -8.67
N ARG A 106 30.50 -12.98 -9.14
CA ARG A 106 30.46 -12.10 -10.31
C ARG A 106 29.82 -10.78 -9.94
N LEU A 107 30.44 -9.67 -10.36
CA LEU A 107 29.92 -8.32 -10.16
C LEU A 107 29.59 -7.70 -11.52
N THR A 108 28.36 -7.25 -11.67
CA THR A 108 27.89 -6.47 -12.83
C THR A 108 27.60 -5.04 -12.36
N ARG A 109 28.05 -4.05 -13.16
CA ARG A 109 27.88 -2.63 -12.87
C ARG A 109 27.18 -1.94 -14.03
N THR A 110 26.11 -1.19 -13.74
CA THR A 110 25.38 -0.39 -14.72
C THR A 110 25.30 1.06 -14.22
N LYS A 111 25.78 1.98 -15.05
CA LYS A 111 25.64 3.43 -14.76
C LYS A 111 24.21 3.86 -15.04
N VAL A 112 23.67 4.72 -14.17
CA VAL A 112 22.35 5.35 -14.32
C VAL A 112 22.51 6.87 -14.26
N ALA A 113 21.54 7.62 -14.82
CA ALA A 113 21.54 9.07 -14.67
C ALA A 113 21.52 9.44 -13.18
N PHE A 114 22.36 10.43 -12.79
CA PHE A 114 22.45 10.82 -11.39
C PHE A 114 21.14 11.43 -10.91
N GLU A 115 20.58 10.84 -9.88
CA GLU A 115 19.37 11.33 -9.21
C GLU A 115 19.59 11.25 -7.70
N LYS A 116 19.72 12.41 -7.06
CA LYS A 116 19.98 12.47 -5.61
C LYS A 116 18.87 11.76 -4.82
N PRO A 117 19.20 10.79 -3.95
CA PRO A 117 18.21 10.17 -3.10
C PRO A 117 17.62 11.21 -2.14
N THR A 118 16.31 11.27 -2.09
CA THR A 118 15.64 12.00 -1.01
C THR A 118 15.59 11.08 0.20
N LEU A 119 16.29 11.44 1.28
CA LEU A 119 16.12 10.76 2.57
C LEU A 119 14.68 10.99 3.02
N SER A 120 13.83 10.02 2.75
CA SER A 120 12.47 10.08 3.26
C SER A 120 12.52 9.62 4.71
N GLY A 121 12.10 10.49 5.62
CA GLY A 121 11.73 10.08 6.98
C GLY A 121 10.71 8.93 6.92
N ASN A 122 10.55 8.18 8.01
CA ASN A 122 9.48 7.18 8.11
C ASN A 122 8.08 7.82 8.00
N ASP A 123 7.96 9.12 8.20
CA ASP A 123 6.84 9.98 7.82
C ASP A 123 6.99 10.44 6.36
N ARG A 124 7.07 9.50 5.41
CA ARG A 124 6.51 9.85 4.11
C ARG A 124 5.07 10.26 4.40
N GLU A 125 4.70 11.50 4.05
CA GLU A 125 3.30 11.77 3.73
C GLU A 125 2.91 10.66 2.76
N LYS A 126 2.27 9.63 3.30
CA LYS A 126 1.68 8.61 2.45
C LYS A 126 0.70 9.42 1.63
N ASN A 127 0.89 9.49 0.32
CA ASN A 127 -0.13 9.99 -0.60
C ASN A 127 -1.37 9.15 -0.30
N ARG A 128 -2.14 9.62 0.68
CA ARG A 128 -3.36 8.96 1.11
C ARG A 128 -4.42 9.37 0.13
N VAL A 129 -4.96 8.40 -0.54
CA VAL A 129 -6.02 8.61 -1.54
C VAL A 129 -7.25 9.23 -0.87
N ILE A 130 -7.58 8.79 0.36
CA ILE A 130 -8.61 9.41 1.19
C ILE A 130 -7.93 10.26 2.26
N ASN A 131 -8.32 11.54 2.37
CA ASN A 131 -7.85 12.43 3.43
C ASN A 131 -8.29 11.88 4.79
N PRO A 132 -7.34 11.61 5.72
CA PRO A 132 -7.67 11.03 7.03
C PRO A 132 -8.49 11.95 7.95
N GLN A 133 -8.60 13.25 7.65
CA GLN A 133 -9.37 14.24 8.40
C GLN A 133 -10.78 14.44 7.85
N THR A 134 -11.26 13.56 6.95
CA THR A 134 -12.64 13.66 6.46
C THR A 134 -13.65 13.42 7.57
N ARG A 135 -14.72 14.20 7.57
CA ARG A 135 -15.78 14.15 8.60
C ARG A 135 -16.41 12.77 8.75
N TRP A 136 -16.59 12.05 7.64
CA TRP A 136 -17.20 10.73 7.68
C TRP A 136 -16.31 9.68 8.33
N LEU A 137 -14.95 9.74 8.18
CA LEU A 137 -14.03 8.85 8.88
C LEU A 137 -14.10 9.05 10.41
N GLU A 138 -14.14 10.30 10.84
CA GLU A 138 -14.28 10.63 12.27
C GLU A 138 -15.62 10.17 12.83
N ALA A 139 -16.72 10.46 12.13
CA ALA A 139 -18.08 10.11 12.54
C ALA A 139 -18.34 8.59 12.56
N LEU A 140 -17.72 7.83 11.66
CA LEU A 140 -17.72 6.37 11.68
C LEU A 140 -16.75 5.77 12.73
N GLY A 141 -16.04 6.62 13.47
CA GLY A 141 -15.13 6.19 14.54
C GLY A 141 -13.83 5.58 14.05
N ILE A 142 -13.45 5.80 12.77
CA ILE A 142 -12.21 5.28 12.19
C ILE A 142 -11.00 6.13 12.58
N THR A 143 -11.13 7.46 12.47
CA THR A 143 -10.08 8.41 12.86
C THR A 143 -10.56 9.32 13.99
N ASN A 144 -9.62 10.02 14.62
CA ASN A 144 -9.91 11.16 15.48
C ASN A 144 -9.92 12.47 14.65
N SER A 145 -10.22 13.60 15.27
CA SER A 145 -10.26 14.93 14.64
C SER A 145 -8.91 15.35 14.00
N SER A 146 -7.78 14.79 14.48
CA SER A 146 -6.45 15.01 13.90
C SER A 146 -6.12 14.04 12.75
N GLY A 147 -7.04 13.15 12.35
CA GLY A 147 -6.85 12.19 11.27
C GLY A 147 -6.04 10.94 11.64
N PHE A 148 -5.76 10.70 12.92
CA PHE A 148 -5.12 9.47 13.37
C PHE A 148 -6.14 8.36 13.57
N PRO A 149 -5.87 7.12 13.14
CA PRO A 149 -6.74 5.98 13.43
C PRO A 149 -6.95 5.82 14.94
N LYS A 150 -8.21 5.64 15.35
CA LYS A 150 -8.55 5.31 16.74
C LYS A 150 -8.02 3.92 17.11
N GLU A 151 -7.96 3.63 18.42
CA GLU A 151 -7.56 2.32 18.92
C GLU A 151 -8.40 1.21 18.28
N GLY A 152 -7.74 0.15 17.81
CA GLY A 152 -8.36 -0.96 17.08
C GLY A 152 -8.77 -0.64 15.64
N MET A 153 -8.74 0.61 15.16
CA MET A 153 -9.20 0.98 13.82
C MET A 153 -8.10 1.10 12.76
N ALA A 154 -6.83 0.93 13.15
CA ALA A 154 -5.70 1.07 12.21
C ALA A 154 -5.79 0.10 11.02
N SER A 155 -6.23 -1.14 11.24
CA SER A 155 -6.43 -2.14 10.17
C SER A 155 -7.56 -1.73 9.22
N LYS A 156 -8.69 -1.27 9.78
CA LYS A 156 -9.84 -0.79 8.99
C LYS A 156 -9.48 0.44 8.16
N PHE A 157 -8.77 1.40 8.75
CA PHE A 157 -8.28 2.57 8.01
C PHE A 157 -7.35 2.19 6.86
N LYS A 158 -6.40 1.24 7.10
CA LYS A 158 -5.52 0.72 6.07
C LYS A 158 -6.30 0.00 4.94
N GLN A 159 -7.34 -0.75 5.29
CA GLN A 159 -8.23 -1.40 4.32
C GLN A 159 -8.92 -0.38 3.42
N ILE A 160 -9.48 0.71 3.99
CA ILE A 160 -10.13 1.79 3.23
C ILE A 160 -9.14 2.42 2.25
N GLN A 161 -7.93 2.79 2.70
CA GLN A 161 -6.91 3.37 1.83
C GLN A 161 -6.52 2.43 0.69
N LYS A 162 -6.30 1.13 1.00
CA LYS A 162 -5.91 0.14 -0.02
C LYS A 162 -7.00 -0.13 -1.04
N PHE A 163 -8.25 -0.21 -0.59
CA PHE A 163 -9.41 -0.30 -1.48
C PHE A 163 -9.49 0.92 -2.40
N SER A 164 -9.30 2.12 -1.86
CA SER A 164 -9.33 3.37 -2.63
C SER A 164 -8.25 3.43 -3.71
N GLU A 165 -7.02 3.00 -3.39
CA GLU A 165 -5.92 2.86 -4.37
C GLU A 165 -6.31 1.90 -5.51
N LEU A 166 -6.84 0.73 -5.16
CA LEU A 166 -7.24 -0.29 -6.14
C LEU A 166 -8.38 0.21 -7.04
N LEU A 167 -9.42 0.80 -6.45
CA LEU A 167 -10.55 1.34 -7.19
C LEU A 167 -10.12 2.44 -8.17
N THR A 168 -9.22 3.33 -7.75
CA THR A 168 -8.67 4.37 -8.63
C THR A 168 -8.00 3.75 -9.85
N SER A 169 -7.13 2.74 -9.66
CA SER A 169 -6.48 2.05 -10.77
C SER A 169 -7.48 1.36 -11.71
N LEU A 170 -8.50 0.68 -11.16
CA LEU A 170 -9.53 0.01 -11.97
C LEU A 170 -10.36 1.00 -12.79
N ILE A 171 -10.70 2.17 -12.23
CA ILE A 171 -11.42 3.23 -12.94
C ILE A 171 -10.56 3.82 -14.08
N GLU A 172 -9.25 3.97 -13.84
CA GLU A 172 -8.29 4.41 -14.86
C GLU A 172 -8.18 3.38 -15.99
N GLU A 173 -8.00 2.11 -15.67
CA GLU A 173 -7.91 1.00 -16.64
C GLU A 173 -9.20 0.85 -17.47
N ALA A 174 -10.36 1.06 -16.84
CA ALA A 174 -11.66 1.02 -17.51
C ALA A 174 -11.98 2.30 -18.31
N HIS A 175 -11.08 3.29 -18.34
CA HIS A 175 -11.28 4.60 -19.00
C HIS A 175 -12.50 5.39 -18.48
N LEU A 176 -12.86 5.19 -17.20
CA LEU A 176 -14.01 5.85 -16.55
C LEU A 176 -13.62 7.11 -15.76
N THR A 177 -12.42 7.63 -15.91
CA THR A 177 -11.90 8.81 -15.18
C THR A 177 -12.61 10.11 -15.51
N ASN A 178 -13.09 10.27 -16.74
CA ASN A 178 -13.79 11.47 -17.22
C ASN A 178 -15.07 11.08 -17.96
N PRO A 179 -16.10 10.59 -17.25
CA PRO A 179 -17.34 10.16 -17.86
C PRO A 179 -18.12 11.37 -18.41
N THR A 180 -18.82 11.17 -19.51
CA THR A 180 -19.68 12.21 -20.14
C THR A 180 -20.94 12.49 -19.32
N LYS A 181 -21.36 11.55 -18.48
CA LYS A 181 -22.43 11.63 -17.48
C LYS A 181 -21.96 11.02 -16.17
N PRO A 182 -22.51 11.39 -15.01
CA PRO A 182 -22.15 10.75 -13.75
C PRO A 182 -22.34 9.22 -13.83
N LEU A 183 -21.32 8.48 -13.35
CA LEU A 183 -21.37 7.02 -13.27
C LEU A 183 -22.42 6.58 -12.25
N THR A 184 -23.12 5.51 -12.53
CA THR A 184 -24.00 4.83 -11.57
C THR A 184 -23.19 3.75 -10.85
N VAL A 185 -22.93 3.95 -9.53
CA VAL A 185 -22.16 3.02 -8.72
C VAL A 185 -23.05 2.42 -7.63
N VAL A 186 -23.05 1.10 -7.50
CA VAL A 186 -23.83 0.40 -6.48
C VAL A 186 -22.89 -0.46 -5.63
N ASP A 187 -22.98 -0.30 -4.29
CA ASP A 187 -22.25 -1.10 -3.31
C ASP A 187 -23.23 -1.99 -2.55
N MET A 188 -23.17 -3.29 -2.84
CA MET A 188 -24.05 -4.30 -2.28
C MET A 188 -23.54 -4.82 -0.94
N GLY A 189 -24.40 -4.85 0.07
CA GLY A 189 -24.05 -5.22 1.43
C GLY A 189 -23.16 -4.14 2.08
N SER A 190 -23.48 -2.87 1.88
CA SER A 190 -22.65 -1.73 2.28
C SER A 190 -22.36 -1.66 3.79
N GLY A 191 -23.16 -2.29 4.63
CA GLY A 191 -22.98 -2.33 6.07
C GLY A 191 -22.98 -0.91 6.69
N LYS A 192 -21.89 -0.55 7.39
CA LYS A 192 -21.67 0.80 7.93
C LYS A 192 -21.18 1.80 6.87
N GLY A 193 -21.16 1.43 5.60
CA GLY A 193 -20.84 2.32 4.49
C GLY A 193 -19.36 2.71 4.33
N TYR A 194 -18.42 2.05 5.03
CA TYR A 194 -17.01 2.45 5.00
C TYR A 194 -16.43 2.58 3.58
N LEU A 195 -16.72 1.60 2.73
CA LEU A 195 -16.23 1.59 1.34
C LEU A 195 -17.11 2.48 0.45
N THR A 196 -18.41 2.50 0.67
CA THR A 196 -19.37 3.36 -0.04
C THR A 196 -19.02 4.84 0.11
N PHE A 197 -18.71 5.29 1.34
CA PHE A 197 -18.21 6.65 1.60
C PHE A 197 -16.89 6.91 0.89
N ALA A 198 -15.95 5.95 0.90
CA ALA A 198 -14.67 6.10 0.21
C ALA A 198 -14.85 6.25 -1.31
N VAL A 199 -15.71 5.44 -1.93
CA VAL A 199 -16.07 5.55 -3.35
C VAL A 199 -16.62 6.92 -3.67
N SER A 200 -17.58 7.37 -2.88
CA SER A 200 -18.21 8.68 -3.07
C SER A 200 -17.21 9.85 -2.90
N GLU A 201 -16.28 9.76 -1.93
CA GLU A 201 -15.21 10.75 -1.74
C GLU A 201 -14.26 10.80 -2.94
N LEU A 202 -13.95 9.64 -3.54
CA LEU A 202 -13.07 9.54 -4.71
C LEU A 202 -13.69 10.13 -5.97
N LEU A 203 -14.94 9.77 -6.22
CA LEU A 203 -15.62 10.08 -7.48
C LEU A 203 -16.34 11.42 -7.43
N LYS A 204 -16.82 11.84 -6.26
CA LYS A 204 -17.56 13.09 -6.04
C LYS A 204 -18.70 13.24 -7.06
N SER A 205 -18.83 14.39 -7.68
CA SER A 205 -19.84 14.66 -8.70
C SER A 205 -19.72 13.84 -9.99
N LYS A 206 -18.65 13.05 -10.14
CA LYS A 206 -18.47 12.15 -11.30
C LYS A 206 -19.30 10.85 -11.18
N ALA A 207 -19.91 10.59 -10.02
CA ALA A 207 -20.71 9.40 -9.81
C ALA A 207 -21.89 9.65 -8.89
N GLN A 208 -22.96 8.88 -9.11
CA GLN A 208 -24.06 8.68 -8.18
C GLN A 208 -23.85 7.34 -7.48
N VAL A 209 -23.55 7.37 -6.19
CA VAL A 209 -23.19 6.17 -5.42
C VAL A 209 -24.37 5.76 -4.54
N THR A 210 -24.81 4.51 -4.66
CA THR A 210 -25.85 3.93 -3.84
C THR A 210 -25.31 2.75 -3.03
N GLY A 211 -25.33 2.86 -1.71
CA GLY A 211 -25.11 1.73 -0.81
C GLY A 211 -26.41 0.96 -0.58
N VAL A 212 -26.41 -0.34 -0.81
CA VAL A 212 -27.56 -1.22 -0.51
C VAL A 212 -27.26 -2.05 0.73
N GLU A 213 -28.13 -1.98 1.72
CA GLU A 213 -27.97 -2.67 2.99
C GLU A 213 -29.33 -3.21 3.46
N LEU A 214 -29.34 -4.44 4.00
CA LEU A 214 -30.56 -5.08 4.47
C LEU A 214 -31.12 -4.44 5.75
N ARG A 215 -30.29 -3.92 6.62
CA ARG A 215 -30.64 -3.38 7.93
C ARG A 215 -31.02 -1.90 7.84
N PRO A 216 -32.33 -1.55 8.04
CA PRO A 216 -32.83 -0.18 7.89
C PRO A 216 -32.16 0.83 8.85
N GLU A 217 -31.77 0.37 10.04
CA GLU A 217 -31.06 1.22 11.02
C GLU A 217 -29.69 1.69 10.52
N LEU A 218 -28.96 0.85 9.79
CA LEU A 218 -27.70 1.22 9.18
C LEU A 218 -27.90 2.14 7.97
N VAL A 219 -28.94 1.92 7.19
CA VAL A 219 -29.34 2.80 6.08
C VAL A 219 -29.61 4.22 6.61
N SER A 220 -30.41 4.32 7.65
CA SER A 220 -30.75 5.60 8.28
C SER A 220 -29.53 6.31 8.86
N LEU A 221 -28.65 5.56 9.55
CA LEU A 221 -27.39 6.09 10.09
C LEU A 221 -26.49 6.62 8.96
N CYS A 222 -26.30 5.85 7.89
CA CYS A 222 -25.43 6.21 6.78
C CYS A 222 -25.98 7.43 6.01
N ASN A 223 -27.28 7.52 5.77
CA ASN A 223 -27.89 8.68 5.12
C ASN A 223 -27.75 9.95 5.98
N ALA A 224 -27.98 9.85 7.30
CA ALA A 224 -27.76 10.98 8.19
C ALA A 224 -26.30 11.44 8.18
N LEU A 225 -25.36 10.50 8.09
CA LEU A 225 -23.93 10.80 8.01
C LEU A 225 -23.56 11.41 6.65
N ALA A 226 -24.09 10.90 5.53
CA ALA A 226 -23.89 11.48 4.21
C ALA A 226 -24.34 12.95 4.17
N SER A 227 -25.51 13.26 4.75
CA SER A 227 -26.00 14.62 4.89
C SER A 227 -25.07 15.50 5.71
N LYS A 228 -24.65 15.05 6.90
CA LYS A 228 -23.72 15.80 7.77
C LYS A 228 -22.34 16.02 7.14
N SER A 229 -21.94 15.15 6.21
CA SER A 229 -20.66 15.24 5.48
C SER A 229 -20.77 16.02 4.18
N GLY A 230 -21.95 16.53 3.79
CA GLY A 230 -22.17 17.26 2.55
C GLY A 230 -22.09 16.39 1.29
N MET A 231 -22.45 15.10 1.40
CA MET A 231 -22.34 14.11 0.33
C MET A 231 -23.69 13.67 -0.25
N SER A 232 -24.82 14.20 0.25
CA SER A 232 -26.17 13.77 -0.13
C SER A 232 -26.50 13.94 -1.60
N ASP A 233 -25.81 14.84 -2.31
CA ASP A 233 -26.07 15.09 -3.73
C ASP A 233 -25.59 13.93 -4.62
N PHE A 234 -24.65 13.10 -4.14
CA PHE A 234 -24.04 12.04 -4.92
C PHE A 234 -23.85 10.73 -4.13
N LEU A 235 -24.35 10.67 -2.89
CA LEU A 235 -24.31 9.47 -2.05
C LEU A 235 -25.65 9.26 -1.34
N ASN A 236 -26.24 8.08 -1.54
CA ASN A 236 -27.42 7.66 -0.79
C ASN A 236 -27.31 6.18 -0.38
N PHE A 237 -28.11 5.81 0.64
CA PHE A 237 -28.24 4.42 1.07
C PHE A 237 -29.68 3.99 1.00
N LYS A 238 -29.94 2.75 0.54
CA LYS A 238 -31.28 2.17 0.40
C LYS A 238 -31.34 0.83 1.10
N ALA A 239 -32.49 0.58 1.74
CA ALA A 239 -32.78 -0.75 2.28
C ALA A 239 -33.13 -1.70 1.11
N GLY A 240 -32.49 -2.88 1.08
CA GLY A 240 -32.74 -3.85 0.03
C GLY A 240 -31.78 -5.03 0.07
N THR A 241 -32.07 -5.98 -0.80
CA THR A 241 -31.19 -7.13 -1.09
C THR A 241 -30.67 -7.03 -2.51
N ILE A 242 -29.67 -7.83 -2.86
CA ILE A 242 -29.18 -7.93 -4.24
C ILE A 242 -30.31 -8.32 -5.17
N ALA A 243 -31.09 -9.33 -4.81
CA ALA A 243 -32.23 -9.82 -5.61
C ALA A 243 -33.34 -8.78 -5.84
N SER A 244 -33.50 -7.80 -4.91
CA SER A 244 -34.55 -6.77 -5.02
C SER A 244 -34.06 -5.45 -5.64
N THR A 245 -32.77 -5.33 -5.94
CA THR A 245 -32.17 -4.09 -6.46
C THR A 245 -31.98 -4.21 -7.98
N PRO A 246 -32.65 -3.38 -8.80
CA PRO A 246 -32.43 -3.38 -10.23
C PRO A 246 -30.99 -2.94 -10.54
N LEU A 247 -30.22 -3.77 -11.23
CA LEU A 247 -28.85 -3.47 -11.67
C LEU A 247 -28.77 -2.96 -13.12
N GLN A 248 -29.91 -2.71 -13.76
CA GLN A 248 -29.96 -2.14 -15.09
C GLN A 248 -29.30 -0.76 -15.10
N SER A 249 -28.33 -0.56 -16.01
CA SER A 249 -27.59 0.70 -16.13
C SER A 249 -26.63 1.02 -14.98
N VAL A 250 -26.07 0.02 -14.29
CA VAL A 250 -24.99 0.19 -13.32
C VAL A 250 -23.64 0.16 -14.06
N ASP A 251 -22.85 1.23 -13.90
CA ASP A 251 -21.52 1.32 -14.51
C ASP A 251 -20.46 0.61 -13.66
N VAL A 252 -20.63 0.62 -12.32
CA VAL A 252 -19.70 -0.04 -11.36
C VAL A 252 -20.49 -0.73 -10.25
N LEU A 253 -20.31 -2.04 -10.14
CA LEU A 253 -20.88 -2.85 -9.07
C LEU A 253 -19.79 -3.27 -8.07
N ILE A 254 -20.03 -3.03 -6.77
CA ILE A 254 -19.16 -3.41 -5.67
C ILE A 254 -19.91 -4.42 -4.79
N ALA A 255 -19.29 -5.59 -4.52
CA ALA A 255 -19.87 -6.66 -3.72
C ALA A 255 -18.81 -7.35 -2.84
N LEU A 256 -18.10 -6.56 -2.00
CA LEU A 256 -16.97 -7.06 -1.20
C LEU A 256 -17.38 -7.70 0.14
N HIS A 257 -18.57 -7.45 0.62
CA HIS A 257 -19.09 -7.98 1.90
C HIS A 257 -20.38 -8.77 1.73
N ALA A 258 -20.74 -9.11 0.49
CA ALA A 258 -21.81 -10.01 0.19
C ALA A 258 -21.34 -11.44 0.53
N CYS A 259 -21.81 -11.97 1.67
CA CYS A 259 -21.51 -13.35 2.07
C CYS A 259 -22.22 -14.36 1.16
N ASP A 260 -21.51 -15.45 0.82
CA ASP A 260 -22.02 -16.66 0.17
C ASP A 260 -22.66 -16.41 -1.22
N THR A 261 -23.92 -16.74 -1.41
CA THR A 261 -24.65 -16.65 -2.70
C THR A 261 -24.81 -15.23 -3.24
N ALA A 262 -24.66 -14.21 -2.42
CA ALA A 262 -24.92 -12.82 -2.77
C ALA A 262 -23.93 -12.22 -3.82
N THR A 263 -22.70 -12.75 -3.89
CA THR A 263 -21.73 -12.36 -4.93
C THR A 263 -22.12 -12.99 -6.27
N ASP A 264 -22.57 -14.26 -6.24
CA ASP A 264 -23.04 -14.99 -7.44
C ASP A 264 -24.32 -14.38 -7.99
N ASP A 265 -25.25 -13.99 -7.09
CA ASP A 265 -26.49 -13.29 -7.46
C ASP A 265 -26.20 -11.91 -8.10
N ALA A 266 -25.20 -11.19 -7.59
CA ALA A 266 -24.78 -9.91 -8.16
C ALA A 266 -24.17 -10.06 -9.56
N LEU A 267 -23.33 -11.09 -9.76
CA LEU A 267 -22.73 -11.41 -11.05
C LEU A 267 -23.74 -11.94 -12.07
N ALA A 268 -24.77 -12.66 -11.60
CA ALA A 268 -25.82 -13.18 -12.50
C ALA A 268 -26.80 -12.10 -12.99
N GLN A 269 -26.83 -10.93 -12.34
CA GLN A 269 -27.70 -9.80 -12.71
C GLN A 269 -26.95 -8.68 -13.45
N ALA A 270 -25.61 -8.71 -13.46
CA ALA A 270 -24.76 -7.71 -14.13
C ALA A 270 -24.53 -8.07 -15.61
#